data_072b2a7f7ab7c0a4c3affd8c6fce45bf
#
_entry.id   072b2a7f7ab7c0a4c3affd8c6fce45bf
#
_cell.length_a   1.000
_cell.length_b   1.000
_cell.length_c   1.000
_cell.angle_alpha   90.00
_cell.angle_beta   90.00
_cell.angle_gamma   90.00
#
_symmetry.space_group_name_H-M   'P 1'
#
loop_
_entity.id
_entity.type
_entity.pdbx_description
1 polymer ?
#
loop_
_entity_poly.entity_id
_entity_poly.type
_entity_poly.pdbx_seq_one_letter_code
_entity_poly.pdbx_strand_id
1 'polypeptide(L)'
;MSLVVDIRKTYATAERRFTLDVSFTATTQRVVLFGPSGAGKSMTLQAIAGLLAPDAGTIALNGEPLFDAARRIDVPTRARRVAYLFQDYALFPHLNVRQNIAFGLTAGLRNPRAKALPPEVAYWLRAFDLEPLAAQYPSQLSGGQKQRVALARALVAQPRILLLDEPFAALDGALRQRMRHELAELQARLDIPMVLISHDPDDVAAFGDQVVQLNDGRVQPAAPHPGWPTRVI
;
A
#
# COMPACT_ATOMS: atom_id res chain seq x y z
N MET A 1 -4.08 -8.61 -12.75
CA MET A 1 -4.56 -8.84 -11.35
C MET A 1 -6.07 -9.02 -11.35
N SER A 2 -6.62 -9.75 -10.37
CA SER A 2 -8.06 -9.75 -10.06
C SER A 2 -8.20 -9.56 -8.55
N LEU A 3 -8.69 -8.40 -8.13
CA LEU A 3 -8.97 -8.09 -6.73
C LEU A 3 -10.48 -7.83 -6.58
N VAL A 4 -11.15 -8.65 -5.80
CA VAL A 4 -12.56 -8.49 -5.45
C VAL A 4 -12.65 -8.05 -4.00
N VAL A 5 -13.33 -6.94 -3.76
CA VAL A 5 -13.60 -6.40 -2.42
C VAL A 5 -15.09 -6.13 -2.31
N ASP A 6 -15.74 -6.78 -1.36
CA ASP A 6 -17.15 -6.57 -1.01
C ASP A 6 -17.26 -6.70 0.49
N ILE A 7 -17.15 -5.57 1.20
CA ILE A 7 -17.00 -5.57 2.66
C ILE A 7 -17.86 -4.53 3.34
N ARG A 8 -18.27 -4.85 4.57
CA ARG A 8 -18.90 -3.91 5.49
C ARG A 8 -18.16 -3.88 6.82
N LYS A 9 -17.92 -2.67 7.34
CA LYS A 9 -17.38 -2.43 8.67
C LYS A 9 -18.07 -1.24 9.31
N THR A 10 -18.58 -1.40 10.54
CA THR A 10 -19.22 -0.32 11.28
C THR A 10 -18.40 0.04 12.51
N TYR A 11 -18.10 1.32 12.63
CA TYR A 11 -17.57 1.93 13.85
C TYR A 11 -18.66 2.79 14.47
N ALA A 12 -18.95 2.53 15.73
CA ALA A 12 -19.90 3.31 16.51
C ALA A 12 -19.23 3.77 17.81
N THR A 13 -19.26 5.08 18.06
CA THR A 13 -18.99 5.69 19.38
C THR A 13 -20.28 6.30 19.88
N ALA A 14 -20.27 6.81 21.12
CA ALA A 14 -21.46 7.49 21.67
C ALA A 14 -21.93 8.68 20.81
N GLU A 15 -21.01 9.34 20.08
CA GLU A 15 -21.28 10.58 19.36
C GLU A 15 -21.30 10.42 17.83
N ARG A 16 -20.69 9.36 17.30
CA ARG A 16 -20.52 9.20 15.84
C ARG A 16 -20.62 7.75 15.41
N ARG A 17 -21.34 7.53 14.32
CA ARG A 17 -21.37 6.24 13.61
C ARG A 17 -20.80 6.43 12.21
N PHE A 18 -19.84 5.58 11.83
CA PHE A 18 -19.31 5.50 10.47
C PHE A 18 -19.45 4.06 9.96
N THR A 19 -19.96 3.89 8.75
CA THR A 19 -20.09 2.58 8.12
C THR A 19 -19.32 2.59 6.80
N LEU A 20 -18.31 1.76 6.72
CA LEU A 20 -17.67 1.38 5.47
C LEU A 20 -18.53 0.31 4.80
N ASP A 21 -18.99 0.55 3.57
CA ASP A 21 -19.80 -0.35 2.76
C ASP A 21 -19.28 -0.26 1.31
N VAL A 22 -18.25 -1.06 1.01
CA VAL A 22 -17.43 -0.92 -0.19
C VAL A 22 -17.50 -2.20 -1.00
N SER A 23 -17.93 -2.07 -2.27
CA SER A 23 -17.97 -3.18 -3.21
C SER A 23 -17.35 -2.74 -4.56
N PHE A 24 -16.28 -3.42 -5.00
CA PHE A 24 -15.67 -3.23 -6.31
C PHE A 24 -14.86 -4.44 -6.75
N THR A 25 -14.63 -4.54 -8.07
CA THR A 25 -13.71 -5.51 -8.67
C THR A 25 -12.67 -4.76 -9.49
N ALA A 26 -11.40 -5.02 -9.20
CA ALA A 26 -10.27 -4.49 -9.95
C ALA A 26 -9.62 -5.59 -10.80
N THR A 27 -9.44 -5.30 -12.09
CA THR A 27 -8.86 -6.25 -13.07
C THR A 27 -7.58 -5.74 -13.73
N THR A 28 -7.14 -4.55 -13.35
CA THR A 28 -5.92 -3.89 -13.87
C THR A 28 -4.75 -4.06 -12.91
N GLN A 29 -3.55 -3.70 -13.34
CA GLN A 29 -2.35 -3.79 -12.50
C GLN A 29 -2.22 -2.61 -11.54
N ARG A 30 -2.78 -1.43 -11.90
CA ARG A 30 -2.69 -0.22 -11.10
C ARG A 30 -4.10 0.31 -10.79
N VAL A 31 -4.43 0.32 -9.52
CA VAL A 31 -5.74 0.77 -9.02
C VAL A 31 -5.53 1.94 -8.09
N VAL A 32 -6.30 3.02 -8.27
CA VAL A 32 -6.29 4.16 -7.37
C VAL A 32 -7.62 4.23 -6.62
N LEU A 33 -7.54 4.20 -5.28
CA LEU A 33 -8.67 4.56 -4.41
C LEU A 33 -8.63 6.06 -4.19
N PHE A 34 -9.56 6.78 -4.81
CA PHE A 34 -9.62 8.24 -4.79
C PHE A 34 -10.79 8.74 -3.94
N GLY A 35 -10.61 9.86 -3.26
CA GLY A 35 -11.69 10.51 -2.50
C GLY A 35 -11.18 11.40 -1.36
N PRO A 36 -12.08 12.13 -0.69
CA PRO A 36 -11.72 13.05 0.39
C PRO A 36 -11.17 12.31 1.62
N SER A 37 -10.51 13.03 2.52
CA SER A 37 -10.13 12.51 3.83
C SER A 37 -11.37 12.00 4.60
N GLY A 38 -11.22 10.87 5.28
CA GLY A 38 -12.34 10.26 6.01
C GLY A 38 -13.28 9.42 5.14
N ALA A 39 -13.08 9.33 3.80
CA ALA A 39 -13.94 8.53 2.92
C ALA A 39 -13.86 7.00 3.12
N GLY A 40 -12.95 6.50 3.96
CA GLY A 40 -12.80 5.06 4.21
C GLY A 40 -11.68 4.38 3.40
N LYS A 41 -10.89 5.11 2.63
CA LYS A 41 -9.82 4.59 1.76
C LYS A 41 -8.79 3.74 2.53
N SER A 42 -8.20 4.30 3.59
CA SER A 42 -7.20 3.59 4.42
C SER A 42 -7.80 2.37 5.11
N MET A 43 -9.06 2.43 5.56
CA MET A 43 -9.76 1.29 6.14
C MET A 43 -9.96 0.17 5.11
N THR A 44 -10.31 0.50 3.88
CA THR A 44 -10.41 -0.47 2.77
C THR A 44 -9.06 -1.13 2.51
N LEU A 45 -7.99 -0.33 2.44
CA LEU A 45 -6.63 -0.85 2.22
C LEU A 45 -6.18 -1.75 3.38
N GLN A 46 -6.45 -1.35 4.63
CA GLN A 46 -6.16 -2.14 5.83
C GLN A 46 -6.96 -3.44 5.86
N ALA A 47 -8.22 -3.45 5.39
CA ALA A 47 -9.01 -4.67 5.28
C ALA A 47 -8.39 -5.64 4.27
N ILE A 48 -7.94 -5.17 3.11
CA ILE A 48 -7.22 -5.98 2.11
C ILE A 48 -5.93 -6.56 2.73
N ALA A 49 -5.20 -5.76 3.49
CA ALA A 49 -3.97 -6.19 4.16
C ALA A 49 -4.20 -7.18 5.32
N GLY A 50 -5.41 -7.28 5.86
CA GLY A 50 -5.72 -8.05 7.08
C GLY A 50 -5.29 -7.36 8.37
N LEU A 51 -5.13 -6.03 8.32
CA LEU A 51 -4.90 -5.18 9.49
C LEU A 51 -6.20 -4.74 10.14
N LEU A 52 -7.32 -4.87 9.43
CA LEU A 52 -8.66 -4.58 9.85
C LEU A 52 -9.56 -5.74 9.43
N ALA A 53 -10.27 -6.35 10.39
CA ALA A 53 -11.25 -7.38 10.10
C ALA A 53 -12.61 -6.73 9.79
N PRO A 54 -13.18 -6.94 8.57
CA PRO A 54 -14.55 -6.52 8.25
C PRO A 54 -15.58 -7.23 9.13
N ASP A 55 -16.78 -6.65 9.27
CA ASP A 55 -17.88 -7.28 9.99
C ASP A 55 -18.66 -8.28 9.10
N ALA A 56 -18.62 -8.06 7.77
CA ALA A 56 -19.29 -8.91 6.79
C ALA A 56 -18.60 -8.76 5.41
N GLY A 57 -18.93 -9.71 4.51
CA GLY A 57 -18.51 -9.66 3.12
C GLY A 57 -17.30 -10.53 2.79
N THR A 58 -16.61 -10.22 1.68
CA THR A 58 -15.53 -11.03 1.12
C THR A 58 -14.41 -10.18 0.57
N ILE A 59 -13.17 -10.68 0.63
CA ILE A 59 -12.00 -10.14 -0.09
C ILE A 59 -11.31 -11.32 -0.76
N ALA A 60 -11.07 -11.22 -2.07
CA ALA A 60 -10.34 -12.24 -2.82
C ALA A 60 -9.27 -11.60 -3.73
N LEU A 61 -8.10 -12.22 -3.81
CA LEU A 61 -7.01 -11.84 -4.71
C LEU A 61 -6.69 -13.00 -5.65
N ASN A 62 -6.83 -12.77 -6.97
CA ASN A 62 -6.64 -13.79 -8.01
C ASN A 62 -7.45 -15.07 -7.76
N GLY A 63 -8.71 -14.91 -7.30
CA GLY A 63 -9.63 -16.02 -6.98
C GLY A 63 -9.40 -16.68 -5.61
N GLU A 64 -8.31 -16.35 -4.90
CA GLU A 64 -8.03 -16.87 -3.58
C GLU A 64 -8.69 -16.00 -2.50
N PRO A 65 -9.54 -16.55 -1.61
CA PRO A 65 -10.18 -15.79 -0.56
C PRO A 65 -9.16 -15.40 0.52
N LEU A 66 -9.05 -14.09 0.78
CA LEU A 66 -8.27 -13.54 1.90
C LEU A 66 -9.14 -13.30 3.14
N PHE A 67 -10.41 -13.00 2.91
CA PHE A 67 -11.45 -12.85 3.93
C PHE A 67 -12.79 -13.30 3.37
N ASP A 68 -13.57 -14.05 4.16
CA ASP A 68 -14.93 -14.44 3.84
C ASP A 68 -15.70 -14.68 5.15
N ALA A 69 -16.57 -13.74 5.49
CA ALA A 69 -17.32 -13.79 6.76
C ALA A 69 -18.26 -14.99 6.83
N ALA A 70 -18.93 -15.35 5.72
CA ALA A 70 -19.87 -16.47 5.68
C ALA A 70 -19.16 -17.83 5.85
N ARG A 71 -17.97 -17.95 5.26
CA ARG A 71 -17.13 -19.16 5.33
C ARG A 71 -16.18 -19.17 6.53
N ARG A 72 -16.17 -18.11 7.35
CA ARG A 72 -15.24 -17.90 8.47
C ARG A 72 -13.76 -17.99 8.06
N ILE A 73 -13.44 -17.45 6.89
CA ILE A 73 -12.08 -17.34 6.42
C ILE A 73 -11.55 -15.95 6.78
N ASP A 74 -10.44 -15.89 7.51
CA ASP A 74 -9.68 -14.67 7.76
C ASP A 74 -8.18 -15.02 7.75
N VAL A 75 -7.58 -14.86 6.56
CA VAL A 75 -6.15 -15.14 6.36
C VAL A 75 -5.33 -14.11 7.14
N PRO A 76 -4.45 -14.52 8.06
CA PRO A 76 -3.62 -13.60 8.83
C PRO A 76 -2.76 -12.73 7.92
N THR A 77 -2.53 -11.45 8.28
CA THR A 77 -1.75 -10.47 7.50
C THR A 77 -0.45 -11.05 6.94
N ARG A 78 0.34 -11.75 7.77
CA ARG A 78 1.61 -12.37 7.35
C ARG A 78 1.47 -13.43 6.25
N ALA A 79 0.31 -14.09 6.16
CA ALA A 79 0.05 -15.14 5.18
C ALA A 79 -0.56 -14.61 3.88
N ARG A 80 -1.08 -13.38 3.88
CA ARG A 80 -1.65 -12.76 2.68
C ARG A 80 -0.60 -12.39 1.63
N ARG A 81 0.68 -12.32 2.02
CA ARG A 81 1.79 -11.90 1.15
C ARG A 81 1.51 -10.56 0.47
N VAL A 82 0.97 -9.60 1.22
CA VAL A 82 0.75 -8.23 0.79
C VAL A 82 1.83 -7.33 1.38
N ALA A 83 2.30 -6.35 0.64
CA ALA A 83 3.15 -5.30 1.16
C ALA A 83 2.30 -4.06 1.44
N TYR A 84 2.43 -3.46 2.62
CA TYR A 84 1.74 -2.25 3.01
C TYR A 84 2.73 -1.12 3.28
N LEU A 85 2.59 -0.01 2.56
CA LEU A 85 3.33 1.21 2.82
C LEU A 85 2.41 2.19 3.54
N PHE A 86 2.75 2.50 4.79
CA PHE A 86 2.04 3.48 5.60
C PHE A 86 2.42 4.90 5.19
N GLN A 87 1.53 5.85 5.43
CA GLN A 87 1.71 7.27 5.11
C GLN A 87 2.98 7.88 5.76
N ASP A 88 3.34 7.44 6.96
CA ASP A 88 4.55 7.85 7.69
C ASP A 88 5.75 6.93 7.47
N TYR A 89 5.63 6.01 6.46
CA TYR A 89 6.61 4.98 6.13
C TYR A 89 6.86 3.93 7.22
N ALA A 90 6.48 4.15 8.46
CA ALA A 90 6.61 3.26 9.62
C ALA A 90 7.99 2.58 9.70
N LEU A 91 9.07 3.32 9.46
CA LEU A 91 10.43 2.80 9.61
C LEU A 91 10.75 2.60 11.10
N PHE A 92 11.44 1.52 11.41
CA PHE A 92 11.92 1.25 12.76
C PHE A 92 13.05 2.21 13.12
N PRO A 93 12.87 3.15 14.05
CA PRO A 93 13.84 4.22 14.31
C PRO A 93 15.16 3.70 14.91
N HIS A 94 15.13 2.55 15.56
CA HIS A 94 16.28 1.89 16.19
C HIS A 94 17.03 0.93 15.25
N LEU A 95 16.56 0.76 14.02
CA LEU A 95 17.19 -0.07 13.00
C LEU A 95 17.78 0.82 11.90
N ASN A 96 18.99 0.50 11.41
CA ASN A 96 19.56 1.18 10.25
C ASN A 96 18.84 0.78 8.95
N VAL A 97 19.19 1.43 7.82
CA VAL A 97 18.58 1.18 6.51
C VAL A 97 18.61 -0.30 6.15
N ARG A 98 19.79 -0.94 6.24
CA ARG A 98 19.96 -2.38 5.95
C ARG A 98 19.07 -3.25 6.80
N GLN A 99 19.00 -2.98 8.10
CA GLN A 99 18.16 -3.72 9.03
C GLN A 99 16.67 -3.50 8.78
N ASN A 100 16.26 -2.26 8.46
CA ASN A 100 14.89 -1.96 8.08
C ASN A 100 14.47 -2.83 6.87
N ILE A 101 15.29 -2.88 5.82
CA ILE A 101 14.99 -3.71 4.63
C ILE A 101 14.99 -5.19 5.03
N ALA A 102 16.02 -5.68 5.73
CA ALA A 102 16.15 -7.07 6.14
C ALA A 102 14.99 -7.53 7.06
N PHE A 103 14.32 -6.60 7.75
CA PHE A 103 13.17 -6.91 8.59
C PHE A 103 12.02 -7.53 7.78
N GLY A 104 11.86 -7.15 6.51
CA GLY A 104 10.87 -7.75 5.62
C GLY A 104 11.08 -9.24 5.35
N LEU A 105 12.28 -9.78 5.58
CA LEU A 105 12.60 -11.20 5.46
C LEU A 105 12.41 -11.98 6.78
N THR A 106 12.19 -11.28 7.90
CA THR A 106 12.15 -11.94 9.21
C THR A 106 10.76 -12.48 9.54
N ALA A 107 10.68 -13.75 9.88
CA ALA A 107 9.43 -14.38 10.34
C ALA A 107 9.22 -14.28 11.88
N GLY A 108 10.04 -13.52 12.59
CA GLY A 108 10.06 -13.53 14.05
C GLY A 108 10.27 -12.17 14.72
N LEU A 109 10.28 -12.17 16.06
CA LEU A 109 10.44 -10.97 16.89
C LEU A 109 11.90 -10.48 17.03
N ARG A 110 12.86 -11.13 16.38
CA ARG A 110 14.27 -10.77 16.51
C ARG A 110 14.66 -9.76 15.44
N ASN A 111 15.33 -8.69 15.86
CA ASN A 111 15.88 -7.71 14.94
C ASN A 111 16.96 -8.33 14.04
N PRO A 112 17.00 -7.99 12.75
CA PRO A 112 18.06 -8.41 11.86
C PRO A 112 19.44 -7.96 12.39
N ARG A 113 20.47 -8.78 12.17
CA ARG A 113 21.85 -8.43 12.57
C ARG A 113 22.32 -7.19 11.80
N ALA A 114 22.93 -6.22 12.48
CA ALA A 114 23.35 -4.95 11.88
C ALA A 114 24.35 -5.12 10.71
N LYS A 115 25.20 -6.16 10.73
CA LYS A 115 26.18 -6.46 9.69
C LYS A 115 25.73 -7.51 8.67
N ALA A 116 24.55 -8.15 8.88
CA ALA A 116 24.06 -9.15 7.94
C ALA A 116 23.61 -8.45 6.65
N LEU A 117 24.03 -8.98 5.50
CA LEU A 117 23.66 -8.51 4.19
C LEU A 117 23.21 -9.70 3.33
N PRO A 118 21.95 -10.18 3.51
CA PRO A 118 21.39 -11.17 2.60
C PRO A 118 21.42 -10.69 1.15
N PRO A 119 21.57 -11.57 0.16
CA PRO A 119 21.61 -11.21 -1.26
C PRO A 119 20.40 -10.38 -1.70
N GLU A 120 19.22 -10.70 -1.18
CA GLU A 120 17.97 -9.98 -1.45
C GLU A 120 18.03 -8.53 -0.95
N VAL A 121 18.58 -8.32 0.25
CA VAL A 121 18.78 -6.98 0.82
C VAL A 121 19.81 -6.19 0.02
N ALA A 122 20.92 -6.83 -0.39
CA ALA A 122 21.92 -6.21 -1.22
C ALA A 122 21.35 -5.78 -2.59
N TYR A 123 20.48 -6.63 -3.18
CA TYR A 123 19.77 -6.28 -4.41
C TYR A 123 18.93 -5.01 -4.25
N TRP A 124 18.10 -4.93 -3.21
CA TRP A 124 17.22 -3.79 -3.01
C TRP A 124 17.95 -2.52 -2.58
N LEU A 125 19.07 -2.63 -1.87
CA LEU A 125 19.94 -1.48 -1.59
C LEU A 125 20.45 -0.86 -2.90
N ARG A 126 20.92 -1.68 -3.86
CA ARG A 126 21.36 -1.20 -5.17
C ARG A 126 20.21 -0.65 -6.00
N ALA A 127 19.10 -1.41 -6.08
CA ALA A 127 17.95 -1.04 -6.91
C ALA A 127 17.32 0.32 -6.54
N PHE A 128 17.51 0.77 -5.29
CA PHE A 128 17.01 2.04 -4.76
C PHE A 128 18.12 3.07 -4.45
N ASP A 129 19.36 2.84 -4.89
CA ASP A 129 20.51 3.72 -4.61
C ASP A 129 20.71 4.00 -3.11
N LEU A 130 20.51 2.98 -2.27
CA LEU A 130 20.60 3.06 -0.82
C LEU A 130 21.92 2.51 -0.25
N GLU A 131 22.84 2.00 -1.08
CA GLU A 131 24.10 1.40 -0.60
C GLU A 131 24.91 2.39 0.26
N PRO A 132 25.09 3.67 -0.13
CA PRO A 132 25.84 4.64 0.68
C PRO A 132 25.16 4.93 2.04
N LEU A 133 23.85 4.67 2.14
CA LEU A 133 23.03 4.96 3.32
C LEU A 133 22.79 3.72 4.19
N ALA A 134 23.32 2.55 3.82
CA ALA A 134 22.99 1.27 4.42
C ALA A 134 23.21 1.20 5.94
N ALA A 135 24.13 1.97 6.49
CA ALA A 135 24.43 2.05 7.91
C ALA A 135 23.69 3.19 8.64
N GLN A 136 23.03 4.10 7.93
CA GLN A 136 22.32 5.25 8.51
C GLN A 136 21.00 4.83 9.15
N TYR A 137 20.56 5.62 10.12
CA TYR A 137 19.26 5.45 10.81
C TYR A 137 18.20 6.36 10.18
N PRO A 138 16.90 6.06 10.35
CA PRO A 138 15.81 6.84 9.77
C PRO A 138 15.86 8.34 10.08
N SER A 139 16.36 8.73 11.25
CA SER A 139 16.52 10.15 11.63
C SER A 139 17.53 10.94 10.77
N GLN A 140 18.41 10.23 10.07
CA GLN A 140 19.47 10.80 9.23
C GLN A 140 19.06 10.88 7.75
N LEU A 141 17.85 10.40 7.40
CA LEU A 141 17.39 10.28 6.03
C LEU A 141 16.42 11.41 5.66
N SER A 142 16.51 11.86 4.40
CA SER A 142 15.49 12.72 3.79
C SER A 142 14.16 11.97 3.61
N GLY A 143 13.06 12.70 3.35
CA GLY A 143 11.73 12.10 3.10
C GLY A 143 11.75 11.08 1.96
N GLY A 144 12.35 11.41 0.81
CA GLY A 144 12.46 10.48 -0.32
C GLY A 144 13.36 9.27 -0.02
N GLN A 145 14.42 9.44 0.77
CA GLN A 145 15.24 8.31 1.21
C GLN A 145 14.47 7.37 2.14
N LYS A 146 13.69 7.92 3.08
CA LYS A 146 12.78 7.10 3.94
C LYS A 146 11.77 6.32 3.12
N GLN A 147 11.18 6.94 2.12
CA GLN A 147 10.23 6.28 1.21
C GLN A 147 10.89 5.12 0.47
N ARG A 148 12.08 5.34 -0.14
CA ARG A 148 12.82 4.28 -0.83
C ARG A 148 13.18 3.12 0.10
N VAL A 149 13.59 3.40 1.34
CA VAL A 149 13.84 2.34 2.35
C VAL A 149 12.57 1.56 2.68
N ALA A 150 11.43 2.24 2.84
CA ALA A 150 10.16 1.60 3.12
C ALA A 150 9.66 0.73 1.96
N LEU A 151 9.81 1.21 0.72
CA LEU A 151 9.51 0.42 -0.48
C LEU A 151 10.43 -0.80 -0.60
N ALA A 152 11.74 -0.64 -0.39
CA ALA A 152 12.68 -1.76 -0.40
C ALA A 152 12.33 -2.81 0.67
N ARG A 153 11.95 -2.38 1.89
CA ARG A 153 11.47 -3.27 2.95
C ARG A 153 10.19 -4.01 2.56
N ALA A 154 9.28 -3.33 1.90
CA ALA A 154 8.02 -3.91 1.46
C ALA A 154 8.23 -4.96 0.35
N LEU A 155 9.14 -4.69 -0.58
CA LEU A 155 9.37 -5.50 -1.78
C LEU A 155 10.31 -6.68 -1.55
N VAL A 156 11.20 -6.62 -0.56
CA VAL A 156 12.14 -7.71 -0.26
C VAL A 156 11.43 -9.03 0.09
N ALA A 157 10.20 -8.94 0.62
CA ALA A 157 9.36 -10.09 0.96
C ALA A 157 8.64 -10.70 -0.27
N GLN A 158 8.88 -10.20 -1.48
CA GLN A 158 8.23 -10.66 -2.72
C GLN A 158 6.70 -10.72 -2.62
N PRO A 159 6.04 -9.58 -2.38
CA PRO A 159 4.60 -9.53 -2.20
C PRO A 159 3.86 -9.82 -3.51
N ARG A 160 2.60 -10.29 -3.39
CA ARG A 160 1.68 -10.51 -4.52
C ARG A 160 0.97 -9.22 -4.95
N ILE A 161 0.93 -8.22 -4.07
CA ILE A 161 0.30 -6.92 -4.30
C ILE A 161 0.94 -5.87 -3.39
N LEU A 162 1.09 -4.66 -3.88
CA LEU A 162 1.60 -3.51 -3.16
C LEU A 162 0.44 -2.57 -2.80
N LEU A 163 0.28 -2.27 -1.52
CA LEU A 163 -0.75 -1.40 -0.96
C LEU A 163 -0.09 -0.13 -0.44
N LEU A 164 -0.41 1.03 -1.03
CA LEU A 164 0.24 2.32 -0.76
C LEU A 164 -0.78 3.31 -0.19
N ASP A 165 -0.61 3.69 1.07
CA ASP A 165 -1.49 4.64 1.77
C ASP A 165 -0.91 6.05 1.70
N GLU A 166 -1.41 6.87 0.77
CA GLU A 166 -0.99 8.26 0.52
C GLU A 166 0.55 8.43 0.45
N PRO A 167 1.27 7.68 -0.41
CA PRO A 167 2.73 7.59 -0.35
C PRO A 167 3.44 8.91 -0.59
N PHE A 168 2.78 9.91 -1.17
CA PHE A 168 3.38 11.20 -1.56
C PHE A 168 2.90 12.38 -0.71
N ALA A 169 1.99 12.17 0.25
CA ALA A 169 1.34 13.27 0.99
C ALA A 169 2.31 14.14 1.79
N ALA A 170 3.38 13.54 2.32
CA ALA A 170 4.38 14.24 3.15
C ALA A 170 5.51 14.90 2.35
N LEU A 171 5.46 14.88 1.00
CA LEU A 171 6.53 15.38 0.14
C LEU A 171 6.20 16.77 -0.42
N ASP A 172 7.24 17.61 -0.58
CA ASP A 172 7.14 18.86 -1.35
C ASP A 172 6.92 18.58 -2.85
N GLY A 173 6.48 19.61 -3.61
CA GLY A 173 6.05 19.45 -4.99
C GLY A 173 7.11 18.84 -5.92
N ALA A 174 8.37 19.29 -5.84
CA ALA A 174 9.46 18.80 -6.71
C ALA A 174 9.84 17.35 -6.36
N LEU A 175 9.94 17.05 -5.06
CA LEU A 175 10.26 15.70 -4.60
C LEU A 175 9.12 14.74 -4.90
N ARG A 176 7.86 15.18 -4.77
CA ARG A 176 6.66 14.39 -5.12
C ARG A 176 6.68 13.95 -6.58
N GLN A 177 6.94 14.86 -7.51
CA GLN A 177 7.02 14.53 -8.94
C GLN A 177 8.13 13.51 -9.22
N ARG A 178 9.31 13.67 -8.61
CA ARG A 178 10.41 12.71 -8.74
C ARG A 178 10.02 11.33 -8.21
N MET A 179 9.40 11.27 -7.03
CA MET A 179 9.00 10.02 -6.41
C MET A 179 7.87 9.31 -7.18
N ARG A 180 6.95 10.06 -7.80
CA ARG A 180 5.96 9.49 -8.74
C ARG A 180 6.67 8.78 -9.89
N HIS A 181 7.62 9.45 -10.51
CA HIS A 181 8.36 8.90 -11.64
C HIS A 181 9.14 7.64 -11.23
N GLU A 182 9.89 7.70 -10.13
CA GLU A 182 10.64 6.55 -9.60
C GLU A 182 9.71 5.36 -9.29
N LEU A 183 8.55 5.61 -8.68
CA LEU A 183 7.57 4.55 -8.38
C LEU A 183 6.96 3.95 -9.65
N ALA A 184 6.65 4.78 -10.65
CA ALA A 184 6.10 4.32 -11.93
C ALA A 184 7.09 3.44 -12.69
N GLU A 185 8.36 3.85 -12.77
CA GLU A 185 9.43 3.04 -13.38
C GLU A 185 9.64 1.72 -12.63
N LEU A 186 9.64 1.77 -11.30
CA LEU A 186 9.79 0.59 -10.46
C LEU A 186 8.63 -0.40 -10.68
N GLN A 187 7.40 0.09 -10.68
CA GLN A 187 6.20 -0.74 -10.87
C GLN A 187 6.21 -1.39 -12.26
N ALA A 188 6.56 -0.62 -13.30
CA ALA A 188 6.67 -1.15 -14.68
C ALA A 188 7.75 -2.25 -14.78
N ARG A 189 8.87 -2.09 -14.06
CA ARG A 189 9.97 -3.07 -14.07
C ARG A 189 9.65 -4.34 -13.29
N LEU A 190 8.91 -4.22 -12.18
CA LEU A 190 8.63 -5.34 -11.27
C LEU A 190 7.35 -6.10 -11.64
N ASP A 191 6.46 -5.48 -12.42
CA ASP A 191 5.11 -5.99 -12.78
C ASP A 191 4.30 -6.46 -11.56
N ILE A 192 4.48 -5.80 -10.42
CA ILE A 192 3.73 -6.10 -9.20
C ILE A 192 2.43 -5.29 -9.20
N PRO A 193 1.27 -5.94 -9.03
CA PRO A 193 0.00 -5.24 -8.89
C PRO A 193 0.02 -4.27 -7.71
N MET A 194 -0.67 -3.12 -7.87
CA MET A 194 -0.65 -2.03 -6.91
C MET A 194 -2.04 -1.46 -6.68
N VAL A 195 -2.37 -1.18 -5.41
CA VAL A 195 -3.49 -0.32 -5.01
C VAL A 195 -2.92 0.88 -4.27
N LEU A 196 -3.18 2.07 -4.78
CA LEU A 196 -2.68 3.34 -4.24
C LEU A 196 -3.85 4.19 -3.75
N ILE A 197 -3.75 4.70 -2.54
CA ILE A 197 -4.67 5.75 -2.04
C ILE A 197 -4.09 7.10 -2.39
N SER A 198 -4.92 7.96 -2.97
CA SER A 198 -4.60 9.37 -3.17
C SER A 198 -5.85 10.24 -3.15
N HIS A 199 -5.64 11.53 -2.91
CA HIS A 199 -6.60 12.62 -3.15
C HIS A 199 -6.05 13.62 -4.19
N ASP A 200 -4.89 13.34 -4.79
CA ASP A 200 -4.22 14.17 -5.79
C ASP A 200 -4.55 13.66 -7.21
N PRO A 201 -5.14 14.50 -8.09
CA PRO A 201 -5.44 14.11 -9.47
C PRO A 201 -4.22 13.67 -10.29
N ASP A 202 -3.04 14.23 -10.01
CA ASP A 202 -1.81 13.86 -10.71
C ASP A 202 -1.38 12.41 -10.38
N ASP A 203 -1.66 11.92 -9.16
CA ASP A 203 -1.43 10.51 -8.82
C ASP A 203 -2.36 9.60 -9.61
N VAL A 204 -3.62 10.03 -9.80
CA VAL A 204 -4.58 9.31 -10.65
C VAL A 204 -4.09 9.26 -12.08
N ALA A 205 -3.60 10.38 -12.62
CA ALA A 205 -3.06 10.42 -13.99
C ALA A 205 -1.82 9.51 -14.17
N ALA A 206 -0.96 9.42 -13.13
CA ALA A 206 0.25 8.62 -13.18
C ALA A 206 0.02 7.11 -12.97
N PHE A 207 -0.94 6.72 -12.12
CA PHE A 207 -1.08 5.34 -11.64
C PHE A 207 -2.48 4.74 -11.83
N GLY A 208 -3.46 5.49 -12.29
CA GLY A 208 -4.83 5.01 -12.37
C GLY A 208 -5.14 4.28 -13.67
N ASP A 209 -4.80 3.00 -13.82
CA ASP A 209 -5.41 2.18 -14.89
C ASP A 209 -6.90 1.95 -14.59
N GLN A 210 -7.26 1.90 -13.32
CA GLN A 210 -8.61 1.84 -12.80
C GLN A 210 -8.73 2.73 -11.56
N VAL A 211 -9.79 3.51 -11.49
CA VAL A 211 -10.07 4.42 -10.37
C VAL A 211 -11.34 3.99 -9.67
N VAL A 212 -11.28 3.83 -8.35
CA VAL A 212 -12.41 3.58 -7.48
C VAL A 212 -12.62 4.81 -6.62
N GLN A 213 -13.72 5.52 -6.85
CA GLN A 213 -14.06 6.70 -6.06
C GLN A 213 -14.77 6.30 -4.78
N LEU A 214 -14.28 6.77 -3.63
CA LEU A 214 -14.92 6.59 -2.34
C LEU A 214 -15.37 7.92 -1.75
N ASN A 215 -16.58 7.91 -1.22
CA ASN A 215 -17.09 9.02 -0.42
C ASN A 215 -18.00 8.47 0.69
N ASP A 216 -17.81 8.97 1.91
CA ASP A 216 -18.59 8.58 3.10
C ASP A 216 -18.78 7.05 3.25
N GLY A 217 -17.66 6.32 3.12
CA GLY A 217 -17.61 4.86 3.28
C GLY A 217 -18.21 4.05 2.14
N ARG A 218 -18.52 4.64 0.99
CA ARG A 218 -19.15 3.95 -0.16
C ARG A 218 -18.43 4.25 -1.45
N VAL A 219 -18.47 3.28 -2.37
CA VAL A 219 -18.06 3.49 -3.75
C VAL A 219 -19.08 4.39 -4.45
N GLN A 220 -18.61 5.42 -5.09
CA GLN A 220 -19.43 6.35 -5.87
C GLN A 220 -19.50 5.88 -7.33
N PRO A 221 -20.62 6.13 -8.03
CA PRO A 221 -20.65 5.96 -9.47
C PRO A 221 -19.54 6.77 -10.15
N ALA A 222 -18.93 6.17 -11.17
CA ALA A 222 -17.89 6.80 -11.97
C ALA A 222 -18.31 8.17 -12.50
N ALA A 223 -17.73 9.23 -11.96
CA ALA A 223 -17.86 10.55 -12.56
C ALA A 223 -16.76 10.70 -13.62
N PRO A 224 -17.10 11.06 -14.87
CA PRO A 224 -16.11 11.34 -15.89
C PRO A 224 -15.27 12.55 -15.45
N HIS A 225 -13.96 12.38 -15.39
CA HIS A 225 -13.02 13.46 -15.09
C HIS A 225 -12.07 13.60 -16.30
N PRO A 226 -11.85 14.81 -16.84
CA PRO A 226 -10.87 15.02 -17.90
C PRO A 226 -9.49 14.53 -17.46
N GLY A 227 -8.88 13.64 -18.24
CA GLY A 227 -7.56 13.07 -17.96
C GLY A 227 -7.55 11.81 -17.08
N TRP A 228 -8.70 11.31 -16.65
CA TRP A 228 -8.78 10.03 -15.95
C TRP A 228 -8.95 8.85 -16.95
N PRO A 229 -8.46 7.66 -16.62
CA PRO A 229 -8.64 6.49 -17.47
C PRO A 229 -10.13 6.12 -17.60
N THR A 230 -10.47 5.46 -18.69
CA THR A 230 -11.85 5.11 -19.08
C THR A 230 -12.54 4.11 -18.12
N ARG A 231 -11.80 3.50 -17.19
CA ARG A 231 -12.33 2.56 -16.18
C ARG A 231 -12.42 3.24 -14.82
N VAL A 232 -13.44 4.03 -14.63
CA VAL A 232 -13.85 4.53 -13.31
C VAL A 232 -15.02 3.66 -12.85
N ILE A 233 -14.97 3.12 -11.63
CA ILE A 233 -16.02 2.32 -11.00
C ILE A 233 -16.47 3.06 -9.74
#